data_1014dba645e9a2f88045f13289c93672
#
_entry.id   1014dba645e9a2f88045f13289c93672
#
_cell.length_a   1.000
_cell.length_b   1.000
_cell.length_c   1.000
_cell.angle_alpha   90.00
_cell.angle_beta   90.00
_cell.angle_gamma   90.00
#
_symmetry.space_group_name_H-M   'P 1'
#
loop_
_entity.id
_entity.type
_entity.pdbx_description
1 polymer ?
#
loop_
_entity_poly.entity_id
_entity_poly.type
_entity_poly.pdbx_seq_one_letter_code
_entity_poly.pdbx_strand_id
1 'polypeptide(L)'
;MQVDPGDQSAAPPPRPNVAIKALTSEIPVRPRVVDVSFWLWLGACLIGLITALVTLRYFAELRAVVLAIVEQQFPKETPATRDKAAIATVATLIGAGVLIVLVQLALAVAMRAGRSWARFALVGLGLLGTLYSVAVFGSAPLISRIGLLASIALMVSAMVPMFLIGARTWFAHQRSVWSDGG
;
A
#
# COMPACT_ATOMS: atom_id res chain seq x y z
N MET A 1 -19.18 11.52 -84.27
CA MET A 1 -18.54 11.87 -82.97
C MET A 1 -19.48 11.39 -81.90
N GLN A 2 -19.23 10.19 -81.40
CA GLN A 2 -20.18 9.46 -80.51
C GLN A 2 -19.67 9.59 -79.07
N VAL A 3 -20.42 10.26 -78.23
CA VAL A 3 -20.08 10.46 -76.86
C VAL A 3 -20.48 9.19 -76.12
N ASP A 4 -19.53 8.56 -75.51
CA ASP A 4 -19.68 7.34 -74.71
C ASP A 4 -20.35 7.69 -73.30
N PRO A 5 -21.53 7.14 -72.98
CA PRO A 5 -22.23 7.43 -71.70
C PRO A 5 -21.86 6.39 -70.64
N GLY A 6 -20.59 6.17 -70.42
CA GLY A 6 -20.12 5.06 -69.55
C GLY A 6 -19.29 5.38 -68.35
N ASP A 7 -19.30 6.64 -67.85
CA ASP A 7 -18.64 6.92 -66.53
C ASP A 7 -19.65 6.94 -65.43
N GLN A 8 -20.14 5.73 -65.07
CA GLN A 8 -20.84 5.54 -63.82
C GLN A 8 -19.80 5.65 -62.68
N SER A 9 -19.67 6.85 -62.14
CA SER A 9 -18.98 7.13 -60.89
C SER A 9 -19.36 6.08 -59.84
N ALA A 10 -18.52 5.08 -59.65
CA ALA A 10 -18.72 4.03 -58.68
C ALA A 10 -18.91 4.69 -57.30
N ALA A 11 -20.08 4.49 -56.69
CA ALA A 11 -20.36 4.99 -55.34
C ALA A 11 -19.23 4.54 -54.41
N PRO A 12 -18.69 5.46 -53.57
CA PRO A 12 -17.61 5.09 -52.67
C PRO A 12 -18.10 3.92 -51.77
N PRO A 13 -17.25 2.92 -51.56
CA PRO A 13 -17.62 1.77 -50.72
C PRO A 13 -18.18 2.25 -49.38
N PRO A 14 -19.22 1.60 -48.84
CA PRO A 14 -19.80 1.99 -47.59
C PRO A 14 -18.68 1.99 -46.54
N ARG A 15 -18.46 3.14 -45.92
CA ARG A 15 -17.49 3.27 -44.81
C ARG A 15 -17.86 2.20 -43.81
N PRO A 16 -16.92 1.34 -43.40
CA PRO A 16 -17.21 0.39 -42.36
C PRO A 16 -17.80 1.19 -41.18
N ASN A 17 -18.98 0.81 -40.72
CA ASN A 17 -19.52 1.29 -39.44
C ASN A 17 -18.51 0.88 -38.37
N VAL A 18 -17.43 1.64 -38.29
CA VAL A 18 -16.51 1.63 -37.11
C VAL A 18 -17.36 2.13 -36.00
N ALA A 19 -17.96 1.15 -35.40
CA ALA A 19 -19.03 1.30 -34.46
C ALA A 19 -18.69 2.39 -33.44
N ILE A 20 -19.58 3.32 -33.31
CA ILE A 20 -19.90 4.09 -32.14
C ILE A 20 -19.95 3.20 -30.84
N LYS A 21 -19.77 1.92 -30.93
CA LYS A 21 -19.58 0.95 -29.87
C LYS A 21 -18.31 1.22 -29.03
N ALA A 22 -17.38 2.04 -29.53
CA ALA A 22 -16.19 2.46 -28.78
C ALA A 22 -16.43 3.68 -27.86
N LEU A 23 -17.57 4.37 -27.99
CA LEU A 23 -17.87 5.57 -27.20
C LEU A 23 -18.75 5.31 -25.97
N THR A 24 -19.31 4.14 -25.83
CA THR A 24 -19.88 3.65 -24.57
C THR A 24 -18.91 2.68 -23.89
N SER A 25 -17.65 3.09 -23.71
CA SER A 25 -16.84 2.46 -22.69
C SER A 25 -17.51 2.81 -21.36
N GLU A 26 -18.40 1.93 -20.89
CA GLU A 26 -18.93 1.98 -19.55
C GLU A 26 -17.72 2.19 -18.63
N ILE A 27 -17.68 3.32 -17.94
CA ILE A 27 -16.64 3.59 -16.93
C ILE A 27 -16.70 2.39 -15.99
N PRO A 28 -15.68 1.53 -15.96
CA PRO A 28 -15.78 0.30 -15.21
C PRO A 28 -16.00 0.64 -13.75
N VAL A 29 -17.16 0.27 -13.23
CA VAL A 29 -17.51 0.47 -11.82
C VAL A 29 -16.42 -0.20 -10.98
N ARG A 30 -15.89 0.55 -10.02
CA ARG A 30 -14.84 0.03 -9.12
C ARG A 30 -15.33 -1.24 -8.43
N PRO A 31 -14.60 -2.36 -8.52
CA PRO A 31 -14.99 -3.60 -7.85
C PRO A 31 -14.97 -3.43 -6.33
N ARG A 32 -15.99 -3.95 -5.66
CA ARG A 32 -16.10 -3.92 -4.18
C ARG A 32 -14.87 -4.50 -3.47
N VAL A 33 -14.19 -5.46 -4.10
CA VAL A 33 -12.95 -6.06 -3.56
C VAL A 33 -11.81 -5.05 -3.38
N VAL A 34 -11.74 -4.01 -4.21
CA VAL A 34 -10.74 -2.93 -4.05
C VAL A 34 -11.07 -2.06 -2.83
N ASP A 35 -12.36 -1.75 -2.63
CA ASP A 35 -12.79 -0.98 -1.45
C ASP A 35 -12.61 -1.80 -0.16
N VAL A 36 -12.92 -3.09 -0.17
CA VAL A 36 -12.67 -3.98 0.99
C VAL A 36 -11.18 -4.00 1.34
N SER A 37 -10.30 -4.19 0.36
CA SER A 37 -8.86 -4.14 0.58
C SER A 37 -8.41 -2.81 1.15
N PHE A 38 -8.93 -1.69 0.63
CA PHE A 38 -8.63 -0.35 1.14
C PHE A 38 -9.02 -0.20 2.62
N TRP A 39 -10.22 -0.64 3.02
CA TRP A 39 -10.67 -0.56 4.41
C TRP A 39 -9.86 -1.44 5.35
N LEU A 40 -9.42 -2.62 4.90
CA LEU A 40 -8.54 -3.49 5.67
C LEU A 40 -7.15 -2.84 5.88
N TRP A 41 -6.59 -2.20 4.84
CA TRP A 41 -5.34 -1.43 4.97
C TRP A 41 -5.50 -0.23 5.91
N LEU A 42 -6.63 0.47 5.82
CA LEU A 42 -6.93 1.58 6.74
C LEU A 42 -7.03 1.10 8.19
N GLY A 43 -7.67 -0.05 8.43
CA GLY A 43 -7.71 -0.71 9.74
C GLY A 43 -6.32 -1.06 10.25
N ALA A 44 -5.45 -1.62 9.41
CA ALA A 44 -4.07 -1.92 9.77
C ALA A 44 -3.28 -0.65 10.12
N CYS A 45 -3.43 0.43 9.34
CA CYS A 45 -2.83 1.74 9.63
C CYS A 45 -3.31 2.30 10.98
N LEU A 46 -4.60 2.19 11.27
CA LEU A 46 -5.18 2.66 12.53
C LEU A 46 -4.60 1.90 13.73
N ILE A 47 -4.50 0.57 13.64
CA ILE A 47 -3.87 -0.25 14.68
C ILE A 47 -2.40 0.15 14.85
N GLY A 48 -1.67 0.35 13.76
CA GLY A 48 -0.29 0.83 13.79
C GLY A 48 -0.14 2.17 14.50
N LEU A 49 -1.04 3.11 14.21
CA LEU A 49 -1.05 4.43 14.86
C LEU A 49 -1.38 4.33 16.36
N ILE A 50 -2.39 3.53 16.73
CA ILE A 50 -2.73 3.29 18.13
C ILE A 50 -1.53 2.66 18.86
N THR A 51 -0.86 1.69 18.25
CA THR A 51 0.33 1.08 18.82
C THR A 51 1.44 2.10 19.02
N ALA A 52 1.68 3.00 18.09
CA ALA A 52 2.67 4.07 18.23
C ALA A 52 2.31 5.03 19.40
N LEU A 53 1.04 5.40 19.52
CA LEU A 53 0.56 6.25 20.64
C LEU A 53 0.70 5.56 21.99
N VAL A 54 0.39 4.26 22.07
CA VAL A 54 0.59 3.46 23.28
C VAL A 54 2.08 3.38 23.62
N THR A 55 2.94 3.16 22.62
CA THR A 55 4.40 3.12 22.81
C THR A 55 4.94 4.44 23.35
N LEU A 56 4.40 5.57 22.90
CA LEU A 56 4.76 6.89 23.45
C LEU A 56 4.45 7.00 24.97
N ARG A 57 3.37 6.37 25.40
CA ARG A 57 3.01 6.35 26.83
C ARG A 57 4.02 5.58 27.70
N TYR A 58 4.65 4.56 27.11
CA TYR A 58 5.68 3.74 27.73
C TYR A 58 7.11 4.15 27.33
N PHE A 59 7.28 5.40 26.89
CA PHE A 59 8.57 5.91 26.41
C PHE A 59 9.71 5.76 27.45
N ALA A 60 9.42 6.05 28.73
CA ALA A 60 10.40 5.98 29.81
C ALA A 60 10.89 4.53 30.03
N GLU A 61 9.97 3.56 30.00
CA GLU A 61 10.30 2.14 30.13
C GLU A 61 11.11 1.63 28.94
N LEU A 62 10.68 2.00 27.72
CA LEU A 62 11.39 1.63 26.50
C LEU A 62 12.80 2.24 26.47
N ARG A 63 12.96 3.50 26.91
CA ARG A 63 14.26 4.16 27.06
C ARG A 63 15.15 3.39 28.03
N ALA A 64 14.62 2.95 29.18
CA ALA A 64 15.40 2.19 30.17
C ALA A 64 15.92 0.87 29.59
N VAL A 65 15.10 0.14 28.82
CA VAL A 65 15.50 -1.09 28.14
C VAL A 65 16.59 -0.81 27.10
N VAL A 66 16.40 0.22 26.27
CA VAL A 66 17.38 0.59 25.24
C VAL A 66 18.69 1.07 25.88
N LEU A 67 18.61 1.82 26.99
CA LEU A 67 19.78 2.28 27.72
C LEU A 67 20.62 1.09 28.24
N ALA A 68 19.99 0.07 28.78
CA ALA A 68 20.68 -1.15 29.25
C ALA A 68 21.42 -1.85 28.09
N ILE A 69 20.83 -1.89 26.89
CA ILE A 69 21.48 -2.45 25.69
C ILE A 69 22.68 -1.57 25.27
N VAL A 70 22.51 -0.26 25.25
CA VAL A 70 23.56 0.70 24.90
C VAL A 70 24.73 0.62 25.89
N GLU A 71 24.46 0.45 27.18
CA GLU A 71 25.50 0.28 28.21
C GLU A 71 26.33 -0.98 27.99
N GLN A 72 25.71 -2.08 27.56
CA GLN A 72 26.43 -3.31 27.24
C GLN A 72 27.27 -3.19 25.97
N GLN A 73 26.77 -2.48 24.96
CA GLN A 73 27.47 -2.32 23.66
C GLN A 73 28.59 -1.28 23.72
N PHE A 74 28.41 -0.22 24.51
CA PHE A 74 29.32 0.93 24.58
C PHE A 74 29.74 1.24 26.03
N PRO A 75 30.44 0.32 26.72
CA PRO A 75 30.80 0.47 28.12
C PRO A 75 31.77 1.62 28.40
N LYS A 76 32.54 2.07 27.38
CA LYS A 76 33.54 3.15 27.51
C LYS A 76 32.97 4.55 27.35
N GLU A 77 31.73 4.68 26.85
CA GLU A 77 31.08 5.97 26.66
C GLU A 77 30.61 6.60 27.96
N THR A 78 30.51 7.93 27.98
CA THR A 78 29.99 8.63 29.17
C THR A 78 28.51 8.34 29.40
N PRO A 79 28.03 8.36 30.66
CA PRO A 79 26.60 8.17 30.94
C PRO A 79 25.68 9.12 30.16
N ALA A 80 26.10 10.38 30.00
CA ALA A 80 25.35 11.38 29.25
C ALA A 80 25.26 11.05 27.74
N THR A 81 26.32 10.50 27.13
CA THR A 81 26.31 10.06 25.73
C THR A 81 25.40 8.86 25.53
N ARG A 82 25.48 7.88 26.43
CA ARG A 82 24.62 6.68 26.39
C ARG A 82 23.15 7.03 26.51
N ASP A 83 22.82 7.96 27.40
CA ASP A 83 21.43 8.43 27.56
C ASP A 83 20.90 9.14 26.32
N LYS A 84 21.68 10.04 25.71
CA LYS A 84 21.32 10.68 24.44
C LYS A 84 21.13 9.65 23.31
N ALA A 85 22.01 8.64 23.24
CA ALA A 85 21.89 7.57 22.25
C ALA A 85 20.61 6.74 22.45
N ALA A 86 20.25 6.41 23.70
CA ALA A 86 19.03 5.70 24.02
C ALA A 86 17.79 6.50 23.61
N ILE A 87 17.73 7.79 23.95
CA ILE A 87 16.63 8.68 23.56
C ILE A 87 16.52 8.77 22.04
N ALA A 88 17.62 9.00 21.35
CA ALA A 88 17.65 9.09 19.89
C ALA A 88 17.18 7.79 19.22
N THR A 89 17.59 6.64 19.75
CA THR A 89 17.17 5.32 19.24
C THR A 89 15.66 5.14 19.39
N VAL A 90 15.10 5.42 20.57
CA VAL A 90 13.65 5.30 20.81
C VAL A 90 12.86 6.26 19.92
N ALA A 91 13.30 7.51 19.83
CA ALA A 91 12.66 8.52 18.97
C ALA A 91 12.68 8.11 17.50
N THR A 92 13.81 7.55 17.03
CA THR A 92 13.96 7.06 15.65
C THR A 92 13.02 5.87 15.40
N LEU A 93 12.92 4.91 16.31
CA LEU A 93 12.03 3.76 16.18
C LEU A 93 10.56 4.18 16.07
N ILE A 94 10.13 5.11 16.93
CA ILE A 94 8.74 5.62 16.89
C ILE A 94 8.52 6.43 15.62
N GLY A 95 9.43 7.33 15.26
CA GLY A 95 9.34 8.14 14.05
C GLY A 95 9.30 7.30 12.78
N ALA A 96 10.15 6.27 12.68
CA ALA A 96 10.13 5.33 11.57
C ALA A 96 8.81 4.55 11.49
N GLY A 97 8.26 4.11 12.63
CA GLY A 97 6.97 3.45 12.68
C GLY A 97 5.83 4.33 12.16
N VAL A 98 5.77 5.59 12.59
CA VAL A 98 4.78 6.57 12.10
C VAL A 98 4.97 6.82 10.61
N LEU A 99 6.20 6.98 10.13
CA LEU A 99 6.50 7.19 8.72
C LEU A 99 6.00 6.01 7.86
N ILE A 100 6.23 4.78 8.31
CA ILE A 100 5.76 3.58 7.63
C ILE A 100 4.23 3.58 7.52
N VAL A 101 3.50 3.94 8.59
CA VAL A 101 2.04 4.05 8.57
C VAL A 101 1.57 5.11 7.57
N LEU A 102 2.23 6.26 7.52
CA LEU A 102 1.90 7.32 6.56
C LEU A 102 2.14 6.88 5.11
N VAL A 103 3.25 6.19 4.84
CA VAL A 103 3.55 5.62 3.52
C VAL A 103 2.51 4.56 3.14
N GLN A 104 2.12 3.67 4.06
CA GLN A 104 1.06 2.69 3.81
C GLN A 104 -0.26 3.36 3.46
N LEU A 105 -0.64 4.41 4.20
CA LEU A 105 -1.86 5.17 3.94
C LEU A 105 -1.82 5.83 2.55
N ALA A 106 -0.71 6.47 2.20
CA ALA A 106 -0.52 7.09 0.88
C ALA A 106 -0.63 6.05 -0.25
N LEU A 107 -0.01 4.88 -0.08
CA LEU A 107 -0.09 3.78 -1.03
C LEU A 107 -1.51 3.20 -1.13
N ALA A 108 -2.25 3.08 -0.03
CA ALA A 108 -3.63 2.62 -0.03
C ALA A 108 -4.54 3.60 -0.79
N VAL A 109 -4.35 4.90 -0.62
CA VAL A 109 -5.05 5.94 -1.39
C VAL A 109 -4.67 5.87 -2.88
N ALA A 110 -3.38 5.73 -3.20
CA ALA A 110 -2.90 5.59 -4.57
C ALA A 110 -3.47 4.32 -5.26
N MET A 111 -3.57 3.21 -4.53
CA MET A 111 -4.22 1.99 -4.99
C MET A 111 -5.72 2.23 -5.30
N ARG A 112 -6.43 2.93 -4.40
CA ARG A 112 -7.84 3.30 -4.60
C ARG A 112 -8.03 4.22 -5.79
N ALA A 113 -7.03 5.05 -6.12
CA ALA A 113 -6.99 5.90 -7.32
C ALA A 113 -6.67 5.11 -8.62
N GLY A 114 -6.53 3.77 -8.57
CA GLY A 114 -6.31 2.91 -9.73
C GLY A 114 -4.84 2.72 -10.14
N ARG A 115 -3.89 3.21 -9.35
CA ARG A 115 -2.46 3.04 -9.64
C ARG A 115 -2.03 1.59 -9.39
N SER A 116 -1.78 0.84 -10.46
CA SER A 116 -1.47 -0.60 -10.39
C SER A 116 -0.16 -0.92 -9.65
N TRP A 117 0.82 -0.02 -9.65
CA TRP A 117 2.09 -0.21 -8.94
C TRP A 117 1.91 -0.16 -7.41
N ALA A 118 0.96 0.66 -6.92
CA ALA A 118 0.73 0.84 -5.48
C ALA A 118 0.36 -0.46 -4.77
N ARG A 119 -0.35 -1.38 -5.44
CA ARG A 119 -0.69 -2.70 -4.89
C ARG A 119 0.55 -3.56 -4.62
N PHE A 120 1.55 -3.53 -5.53
CA PHE A 120 2.78 -4.29 -5.35
C PHE A 120 3.64 -3.69 -4.23
N ALA A 121 3.69 -2.35 -4.16
CA ALA A 121 4.37 -1.65 -3.08
C ALA A 121 3.73 -1.95 -1.71
N LEU A 122 2.39 -1.96 -1.62
CA LEU A 122 1.66 -2.34 -0.40
C LEU A 122 1.93 -3.79 0.00
N VAL A 123 1.92 -4.73 -0.96
CA VAL A 123 2.23 -6.14 -0.68
C VAL A 123 3.66 -6.29 -0.19
N GLY A 124 4.63 -5.65 -0.83
CA GLY A 124 6.03 -5.66 -0.39
C GLY A 124 6.19 -5.12 1.03
N LEU A 125 5.58 -3.96 1.31
CA LEU A 125 5.63 -3.34 2.64
C LEU A 125 4.90 -4.18 3.70
N GLY A 126 3.75 -4.76 3.37
CA GLY A 126 3.01 -5.66 4.26
C GLY A 126 3.75 -6.96 4.53
N LEU A 127 4.44 -7.51 3.53
CA LEU A 127 5.28 -8.70 3.71
C LEU A 127 6.46 -8.40 4.65
N LEU A 128 7.15 -7.28 4.45
CA LEU A 128 8.22 -6.84 5.35
C LEU A 128 7.70 -6.62 6.77
N GLY A 129 6.54 -5.96 6.92
CA GLY A 129 5.90 -5.76 8.22
C GLY A 129 5.52 -7.08 8.91
N THR A 130 5.02 -8.04 8.15
CA THR A 130 4.70 -9.39 8.66
C THR A 130 5.97 -10.12 9.11
N LEU A 131 7.03 -10.12 8.30
CA LEU A 131 8.31 -10.74 8.65
C LEU A 131 8.90 -10.11 9.92
N TYR A 132 8.89 -8.79 10.01
CA TYR A 132 9.32 -8.08 11.21
C TYR A 132 8.49 -8.49 12.44
N SER A 133 7.16 -8.54 12.31
CA SER A 133 6.25 -8.91 13.40
C SER A 133 6.52 -10.34 13.88
N VAL A 134 6.77 -11.27 12.98
CA VAL A 134 7.14 -12.66 13.31
C VAL A 134 8.50 -12.70 14.04
N ALA A 135 9.49 -11.94 13.58
CA ALA A 135 10.81 -11.91 14.18
C ALA A 135 10.79 -11.40 15.64
N VAL A 136 9.95 -10.39 15.94
CA VAL A 136 9.86 -9.81 17.29
C VAL A 136 8.84 -10.52 18.17
N PHE A 137 8.04 -11.45 17.63
CA PHE A 137 6.93 -12.11 18.36
C PHE A 137 7.39 -12.84 19.61
N GLY A 138 8.53 -13.52 19.57
CA GLY A 138 9.08 -14.29 20.68
C GLY A 138 9.51 -13.44 21.88
N SER A 139 10.00 -12.22 21.63
CA SER A 139 10.48 -11.28 22.65
C SER A 139 9.40 -10.33 23.15
N ALA A 140 8.23 -10.26 22.51
CA ALA A 140 7.17 -9.32 22.85
C ALA A 140 6.37 -9.76 24.09
N PRO A 141 5.93 -8.81 24.96
CA PRO A 141 4.98 -9.07 26.03
C PRO A 141 3.65 -9.65 25.50
N LEU A 142 2.91 -10.39 26.33
CA LEU A 142 1.68 -11.09 25.90
C LEU A 142 0.66 -10.17 25.22
N ILE A 143 0.42 -8.99 25.77
CA ILE A 143 -0.50 -7.99 25.20
C ILE A 143 -0.04 -7.55 23.81
N SER A 144 1.26 -7.31 23.64
CA SER A 144 1.83 -6.92 22.34
C SER A 144 1.74 -8.06 21.32
N ARG A 145 1.84 -9.32 21.72
CA ARG A 145 1.65 -10.49 20.82
C ARG A 145 0.25 -10.51 20.21
N ILE A 146 -0.78 -10.19 20.99
CA ILE A 146 -2.16 -10.11 20.48
C ILE A 146 -2.27 -9.02 19.40
N GLY A 147 -1.70 -7.84 19.66
CA GLY A 147 -1.65 -6.75 18.69
C GLY A 147 -0.89 -7.12 17.40
N LEU A 148 0.26 -7.81 17.54
CA LEU A 148 1.04 -8.31 16.40
C LEU A 148 0.25 -9.32 15.56
N LEU A 149 -0.41 -10.29 16.21
CA LEU A 149 -1.26 -11.28 15.50
C LEU A 149 -2.41 -10.59 14.77
N ALA A 150 -3.09 -9.64 15.40
CA ALA A 150 -4.16 -8.87 14.76
C ALA A 150 -3.63 -8.08 13.55
N SER A 151 -2.47 -7.45 13.66
CA SER A 151 -1.82 -6.74 12.55
C SER A 151 -1.44 -7.67 11.41
N ILE A 152 -0.84 -8.83 11.68
CA ILE A 152 -0.52 -9.84 10.68
C ILE A 152 -1.79 -10.32 9.97
N ALA A 153 -2.83 -10.66 10.73
CA ALA A 153 -4.10 -11.13 10.15
C ALA A 153 -4.73 -10.09 9.24
N LEU A 154 -4.73 -8.81 9.64
CA LEU A 154 -5.25 -7.70 8.81
C LEU A 154 -4.40 -7.49 7.56
N MET A 155 -3.07 -7.47 7.66
CA MET A 155 -2.19 -7.30 6.51
C MET A 155 -2.39 -8.43 5.49
N VAL A 156 -2.39 -9.68 5.94
CA VAL A 156 -2.61 -10.84 5.05
C VAL A 156 -4.01 -10.78 4.43
N SER A 157 -5.04 -10.50 5.24
CA SER A 157 -6.42 -10.37 4.74
C SER A 157 -6.57 -9.23 3.73
N ALA A 158 -5.84 -8.13 3.88
CA ALA A 158 -5.85 -7.01 2.95
C ALA A 158 -5.16 -7.31 1.62
N MET A 159 -4.16 -8.21 1.62
CA MET A 159 -3.44 -8.59 0.39
C MET A 159 -4.30 -9.48 -0.53
N VAL A 160 -5.07 -10.41 0.03
CA VAL A 160 -5.83 -11.41 -0.75
C VAL A 160 -6.79 -10.76 -1.77
N PRO A 161 -7.65 -9.80 -1.41
CA PRO A 161 -8.62 -9.21 -2.35
C PRO A 161 -7.97 -8.49 -3.54
N MET A 162 -6.72 -8.00 -3.40
CA MET A 162 -6.01 -7.29 -4.46
C MET A 162 -5.68 -8.19 -5.67
N PHE A 163 -5.61 -9.50 -5.47
CA PHE A 163 -5.24 -10.47 -6.52
C PHE A 163 -6.45 -11.21 -7.09
N LEU A 164 -7.66 -10.94 -6.63
CA LEU A 164 -8.88 -11.51 -7.20
C LEU A 164 -9.10 -11.01 -8.63
N ILE A 165 -9.78 -11.84 -9.43
CA ILE A 165 -9.99 -11.61 -10.88
C ILE A 165 -10.61 -10.24 -11.14
N GLY A 166 -11.62 -9.83 -10.37
CA GLY A 166 -12.28 -8.54 -10.52
C GLY A 166 -11.36 -7.32 -10.28
N ALA A 167 -10.38 -7.43 -9.38
CA ALA A 167 -9.39 -6.38 -9.18
C ALA A 167 -8.39 -6.33 -10.35
N ARG A 168 -7.94 -7.50 -10.84
CA ARG A 168 -6.98 -7.59 -11.96
C ARG A 168 -7.51 -6.94 -13.23
N THR A 169 -8.73 -7.23 -13.61
CA THR A 169 -9.38 -6.67 -14.81
C THR A 169 -9.54 -5.16 -14.71
N TRP A 170 -9.95 -4.66 -13.56
CA TRP A 170 -10.10 -3.23 -13.32
C TRP A 170 -8.75 -2.48 -13.43
N PHE A 171 -7.70 -2.98 -12.78
CA PHE A 171 -6.36 -2.38 -12.88
C PHE A 171 -5.75 -2.47 -14.28
N ALA A 172 -6.04 -3.51 -15.06
CA ALA A 172 -5.60 -3.63 -16.44
C ALA A 172 -6.24 -2.54 -17.32
N HIS A 173 -7.55 -2.31 -17.15
CA HIS A 173 -8.27 -1.25 -17.87
C HIS A 173 -7.76 0.15 -17.49
N GLN A 174 -7.56 0.43 -16.21
CA GLN A 174 -7.01 1.71 -15.78
C GLN A 174 -5.61 2.00 -16.36
N ARG A 175 -4.79 0.97 -16.56
CA ARG A 175 -3.46 1.11 -17.16
C ARG A 175 -3.54 1.56 -18.61
N SER A 176 -4.46 1.02 -19.41
CA SER A 176 -4.62 1.42 -20.82
C SER A 176 -5.06 2.89 -20.94
N VAL A 177 -5.97 3.35 -20.09
CA VAL A 177 -6.41 4.75 -20.05
C VAL A 177 -5.25 5.72 -19.78
N TRP A 178 -4.30 5.34 -18.90
CA TRP A 178 -3.14 6.19 -18.59
C TRP A 178 -2.06 6.15 -19.67
N SER A 179 -1.95 5.06 -20.45
CA SER A 179 -0.97 4.96 -21.53
C SER A 179 -1.39 5.73 -22.78
N ASP A 180 -2.70 5.88 -23.01
CA ASP A 180 -3.24 6.53 -24.22
C ASP A 180 -3.46 8.05 -24.02
N GLY A 181 -3.30 8.56 -22.81
CA GLY A 181 -3.49 9.98 -22.46
C GLY A 181 -2.21 10.80 -22.26
N GLY A 182 -1.03 10.22 -22.49
CA GLY A 182 0.28 10.88 -22.46
C GLY A 182 0.98 10.84 -23.76
#